data_cea300d0f402529536f8c66a31e6ac12
#
_entry.id   cea300d0f402529536f8c66a31e6ac12
#
_cell.length_a   1.000
_cell.length_b   1.000
_cell.length_c   1.000
_cell.angle_alpha   90.00
_cell.angle_beta   90.00
_cell.angle_gamma   90.00
#
_symmetry.space_group_name_H-M   'P 1'
#
loop_
_entity.id
_entity.type
_entity.pdbx_description
1 polymer ?
#
loop_
_entity_poly.entity_id
_entity_poly.type
_entity_poly.pdbx_seq_one_letter_code
_entity_poly.pdbx_strand_id
1 'polypeptide(L)'
;MGEVIRLEEIDRERRRSRARVAERANLEGAVALLRENLAAAAEALQDAPEAPAQIELLGRIERLAAMIRYGLRMLGEAPGDSLDGPSIVARPS
;
A
#
# COMPACT_ATOMS: atom_id res chain seq x y z
N MET A 1 -12.53 -31.24 28.35
CA MET A 1 -11.12 -30.99 28.01
C MET A 1 -10.97 -30.42 26.61
N GLY A 2 -11.45 -31.14 25.61
CA GLY A 2 -11.35 -30.69 24.23
C GLY A 2 -12.03 -29.37 23.97
N GLU A 3 -13.12 -29.11 24.66
CA GLU A 3 -13.85 -27.87 24.46
C GLU A 3 -13.04 -26.65 24.89
N VAL A 4 -12.30 -26.78 25.98
CA VAL A 4 -11.49 -25.68 26.47
C VAL A 4 -10.39 -25.33 25.47
N ILE A 5 -9.76 -26.35 24.91
CA ILE A 5 -8.71 -26.15 23.92
C ILE A 5 -9.28 -25.49 22.68
N ARG A 6 -10.47 -25.93 22.28
CA ARG A 6 -11.11 -25.37 21.11
C ARG A 6 -11.43 -23.89 21.28
N LEU A 7 -11.84 -23.51 22.48
CA LEU A 7 -12.14 -22.10 22.76
C LEU A 7 -10.88 -21.25 22.69
N GLU A 8 -9.76 -21.78 23.15
CA GLU A 8 -8.51 -21.06 23.07
C GLU A 8 -8.06 -20.86 21.62
N GLU A 9 -8.28 -21.85 20.78
CA GLU A 9 -7.94 -21.75 19.38
C GLU A 9 -8.79 -20.68 18.68
N ILE A 10 -10.07 -20.65 18.99
CA ILE A 10 -10.97 -19.64 18.42
C ILE A 10 -10.54 -18.25 18.84
N ASP A 11 -10.15 -18.10 20.09
CA ASP A 11 -9.67 -16.81 20.61
C ASP A 11 -8.41 -16.35 19.88
N ARG A 12 -7.48 -17.27 19.66
CA ARG A 12 -6.26 -16.94 18.93
C ARG A 12 -6.54 -16.51 17.52
N GLU A 13 -7.46 -17.19 16.87
CA GLU A 13 -7.83 -16.85 15.50
C GLU A 13 -8.48 -15.47 15.43
N ARG A 14 -9.31 -15.15 16.41
CA ARG A 14 -9.93 -13.83 16.46
C ARG A 14 -8.89 -12.73 16.63
N ARG A 15 -7.90 -12.98 17.47
CA ARG A 15 -6.84 -12.01 17.68
C ARG A 15 -6.02 -11.82 16.42
N ARG A 16 -5.69 -12.91 15.74
CA ARG A 16 -4.95 -12.83 14.49
C ARG A 16 -5.73 -12.08 13.42
N SER A 17 -7.02 -12.34 13.33
CA SER A 17 -7.87 -11.65 12.37
C SER A 17 -7.91 -10.16 12.63
N ARG A 18 -8.05 -9.78 13.90
CA ARG A 18 -8.05 -8.37 14.25
C ARG A 18 -6.72 -7.71 13.94
N ALA A 19 -5.62 -8.40 14.20
CA ALA A 19 -4.31 -7.88 13.91
C ALA A 19 -4.13 -7.66 12.42
N ARG A 20 -4.58 -8.62 11.61
CA ARG A 20 -4.48 -8.48 10.16
C ARG A 20 -5.32 -7.34 9.62
N VAL A 21 -6.51 -7.15 10.18
CA VAL A 21 -7.37 -6.04 9.79
C VAL A 21 -6.71 -4.72 10.15
N ALA A 22 -6.14 -4.64 11.34
CA ALA A 22 -5.45 -3.43 11.78
C ALA A 22 -4.23 -3.14 10.91
N GLU A 23 -3.46 -4.16 10.58
CA GLU A 23 -2.30 -3.99 9.71
C GLU A 23 -2.71 -3.50 8.33
N ARG A 24 -3.77 -4.08 7.78
CA ARG A 24 -4.25 -3.66 6.48
C ARG A 24 -4.74 -2.21 6.51
N ALA A 25 -5.46 -1.83 7.56
CA ALA A 25 -5.92 -0.46 7.70
C ALA A 25 -4.75 0.50 7.82
N ASN A 26 -3.72 0.13 8.58
CA ASN A 26 -2.53 0.94 8.71
C ASN A 26 -1.81 1.09 7.38
N LEU A 27 -1.74 0.02 6.62
CA LEU A 27 -1.09 0.05 5.33
C LEU A 27 -1.87 0.91 4.34
N GLU A 28 -3.18 0.80 4.35
CA GLU A 28 -4.02 1.65 3.51
C GLU A 28 -3.84 3.13 3.85
N GLY A 29 -3.77 3.43 5.14
CA GLY A 29 -3.53 4.79 5.59
C GLY A 29 -2.16 5.30 5.16
N ALA A 30 -1.16 4.46 5.25
CA ALA A 30 0.19 4.82 4.82
C ALA A 30 0.23 5.09 3.30
N VAL A 31 -0.43 4.25 2.52
CA VAL A 31 -0.49 4.45 1.08
C VAL A 31 -1.22 5.75 0.74
N ALA A 32 -2.30 6.04 1.44
CA ALA A 32 -3.04 7.29 1.23
C ALA A 32 -2.15 8.50 1.52
N LEU A 33 -1.39 8.44 2.60
CA LEU A 33 -0.48 9.53 2.96
C LEU A 33 0.62 9.68 1.93
N LEU A 34 1.16 8.58 1.43
CA LEU A 34 2.17 8.63 0.38
C LEU A 34 1.62 9.27 -0.90
N ARG A 35 0.37 8.98 -1.23
CA ARG A 35 -0.27 9.59 -2.39
C ARG A 35 -0.40 11.10 -2.23
N GLU A 36 -0.76 11.55 -1.05
CA GLU A 36 -0.84 12.97 -0.78
C GLU A 36 0.51 13.64 -0.91
N ASN A 37 1.54 12.99 -0.39
CA ASN A 37 2.90 13.51 -0.51
C ASN A 37 3.37 13.54 -1.95
N LEU A 38 3.00 12.53 -2.72
CA LEU A 38 3.35 12.49 -4.14
C LEU A 38 2.68 13.64 -4.89
N ALA A 39 1.41 13.89 -4.60
CA ALA A 39 0.68 14.98 -5.23
C ALA A 39 1.32 16.32 -4.89
N ALA A 40 1.70 16.52 -3.63
CA ALA A 40 2.35 17.74 -3.21
C ALA A 40 3.69 17.92 -3.90
N ALA A 41 4.46 16.84 -4.04
CA ALA A 41 5.74 16.91 -4.72
C ALA A 41 5.56 17.23 -6.21
N ALA A 42 4.52 16.68 -6.82
CA ALA A 42 4.22 16.96 -8.23
C ALA A 42 3.85 18.43 -8.43
N GLU A 43 3.08 18.99 -7.51
CA GLU A 43 2.76 20.41 -7.57
C GLU A 43 4.01 21.26 -7.40
N ALA A 44 4.86 20.89 -6.44
CA ALA A 44 6.10 21.63 -6.22
C ALA A 44 6.99 21.56 -7.45
N LEU A 45 6.96 20.46 -8.17
CA LEU A 45 7.74 20.32 -9.39
C LEU A 45 7.30 21.30 -10.46
N GLN A 46 5.99 21.50 -10.59
CA GLN A 46 5.46 22.45 -11.55
C GLN A 46 5.90 23.88 -11.23
N ASP A 47 6.06 24.19 -9.97
CA ASP A 47 6.45 25.52 -9.54
C ASP A 47 7.96 25.72 -9.43
N ALA A 48 8.73 24.65 -9.53
CA ALA A 48 10.17 24.75 -9.37
C ALA A 48 10.81 25.42 -10.58
N PRO A 49 11.48 26.55 -10.38
CA PRO A 49 12.01 27.31 -11.52
C PRO A 49 13.34 26.80 -12.02
N GLU A 50 14.09 26.08 -11.22
CA GLU A 50 15.45 25.72 -11.57
C GLU A 50 15.63 24.22 -11.70
N ALA A 51 16.50 23.83 -12.62
CA ALA A 51 16.74 22.43 -12.91
C ALA A 51 17.20 21.61 -11.69
N PRO A 52 18.11 22.11 -10.84
CA PRO A 52 18.50 21.33 -9.67
C PRO A 52 17.34 21.00 -8.75
N ALA A 53 16.45 21.98 -8.54
CA ALA A 53 15.26 21.75 -7.71
C ALA A 53 14.33 20.76 -8.37
N GLN A 54 14.17 20.83 -9.69
CA GLN A 54 13.33 19.91 -10.43
C GLN A 54 13.85 18.49 -10.34
N ILE A 55 15.15 18.31 -10.48
CA ILE A 55 15.78 16.99 -10.39
C ILE A 55 15.57 16.40 -9.00
N GLU A 56 15.73 17.21 -7.97
CA GLU A 56 15.56 16.75 -6.61
C GLU A 56 14.12 16.31 -6.35
N LEU A 57 13.16 17.09 -6.85
CA LEU A 57 11.75 16.74 -6.70
C LEU A 57 11.40 15.48 -7.48
N LEU A 58 11.97 15.33 -8.68
CA LEU A 58 11.75 14.10 -9.43
C LEU A 58 12.26 12.88 -8.69
N GLY A 59 13.43 12.99 -8.05
CA GLY A 59 13.96 11.92 -7.23
C GLY A 59 13.03 11.57 -6.09
N ARG A 60 12.45 12.60 -5.47
CA ARG A 60 11.49 12.39 -4.40
C ARG A 60 10.22 11.70 -4.91
N ILE A 61 9.72 12.15 -6.06
CA ILE A 61 8.54 11.55 -6.68
C ILE A 61 8.80 10.08 -7.00
N GLU A 62 9.96 9.77 -7.54
CA GLU A 62 10.32 8.39 -7.85
C GLU A 62 10.33 7.51 -6.60
N ARG A 63 10.90 8.02 -5.52
CA ARG A 63 10.93 7.28 -4.26
C ARG A 63 9.53 7.07 -3.71
N LEU A 64 8.70 8.11 -3.74
CA LEU A 64 7.33 7.99 -3.26
C LEU A 64 6.53 7.02 -4.12
N ALA A 65 6.71 7.08 -5.43
CA ALA A 65 6.04 6.16 -6.34
C ALA A 65 6.43 4.72 -6.08
N ALA A 66 7.71 4.49 -5.80
CA ALA A 66 8.19 3.14 -5.48
C ALA A 66 7.57 2.64 -4.19
N MET A 67 7.47 3.50 -3.19
CA MET A 67 6.88 3.13 -1.91
C MET A 67 5.38 2.85 -2.06
N ILE A 68 4.70 3.64 -2.87
CA ILE A 68 3.28 3.41 -3.15
C ILE A 68 3.09 2.06 -3.86
N ARG A 69 3.92 1.78 -4.86
CA ARG A 69 3.84 0.50 -5.56
C ARG A 69 4.04 -0.66 -4.61
N TYR A 70 5.01 -0.53 -3.72
CA TYR A 70 5.27 -1.56 -2.74
C TYR A 70 4.06 -1.76 -1.82
N GLY A 71 3.50 -0.66 -1.32
CA GLY A 71 2.33 -0.72 -0.47
C GLY A 71 1.13 -1.33 -1.17
N LEU A 72 0.90 -0.93 -2.41
CA LEU A 72 -0.21 -1.49 -3.19
C LEU A 72 -0.02 -2.98 -3.45
N ARG A 73 1.23 -3.39 -3.69
CA ARG A 73 1.54 -4.79 -3.87
C ARG A 73 1.23 -5.57 -2.60
N MET A 74 1.62 -5.04 -1.46
CA MET A 74 1.33 -5.70 -0.20
C MET A 74 -0.16 -5.83 0.06
N LEU A 75 -0.91 -4.80 -0.30
CA LEU A 75 -2.37 -4.87 -0.17
C LEU A 75 -2.96 -5.88 -1.15
N GLY A 76 -2.39 -5.96 -2.34
CA GLY A 76 -2.87 -6.88 -3.36
C GLY A 76 -2.48 -8.32 -3.12
N GLU A 77 -1.50 -8.57 -2.28
CA GLU A 77 -1.12 -9.94 -1.93
C GLU A 77 -2.14 -10.61 -1.02
N ALA A 78 -3.09 -9.84 -0.53
CA ALA A 78 -4.25 -10.44 0.07
C ALA A 78 -4.98 -11.24 -1.01
N PRO A 79 -6.06 -11.92 -0.66
CA PRO A 79 -6.72 -12.86 -1.57
C PRO A 79 -7.00 -12.37 -2.98
N GLY A 80 -6.89 -11.10 -3.22
CA GLY A 80 -7.14 -10.58 -4.55
C GLY A 80 -5.94 -10.49 -5.45
N ASP A 81 -4.85 -11.06 -5.04
CA ASP A 81 -3.59 -10.95 -5.74
C ASP A 81 -3.65 -11.38 -7.20
N SER A 82 -4.43 -12.38 -7.47
CA SER A 82 -4.56 -12.89 -8.82
C SER A 82 -5.09 -11.85 -9.81
N LEU A 83 -5.64 -10.79 -9.32
CA LEU A 83 -6.18 -9.75 -10.18
C LEU A 83 -5.09 -9.02 -10.97
N ASP A 84 -3.91 -9.02 -10.47
CA ASP A 84 -2.83 -8.30 -11.12
C ASP A 84 -2.55 -8.80 -12.52
N GLY A 85 -2.42 -10.09 -12.68
CA GLY A 85 -2.10 -10.66 -13.96
C GLY A 85 -3.23 -10.54 -14.95
N PRO A 86 -4.38 -11.13 -14.68
CA PRO A 86 -5.45 -11.16 -15.67
C PRO A 86 -6.00 -9.78 -16.01
N SER A 87 -6.10 -8.92 -15.02
CA SER A 87 -6.62 -7.59 -15.29
C SER A 87 -5.73 -6.82 -16.24
N ILE A 88 -4.47 -6.92 -16.04
CA ILE A 88 -3.50 -6.20 -16.86
C ILE A 88 -3.53 -6.74 -18.27
N VAL A 89 -3.63 -8.04 -18.42
CA VAL A 89 -3.66 -8.66 -19.73
C VAL A 89 -4.92 -8.25 -20.49
N ALA A 90 -6.02 -8.20 -19.81
CA ALA A 90 -7.29 -7.88 -20.45
C ALA A 90 -7.35 -6.44 -20.93
N ARG A 91 -6.76 -5.55 -20.18
CA ARG A 91 -6.88 -4.13 -20.47
C ARG A 91 -6.29 -3.67 -21.78
N PRO A 92 -5.10 -4.10 -22.14
CA PRO A 92 -4.47 -3.59 -23.35
C PRO A 92 -5.24 -3.87 -24.60
N SER A 93 -6.06 -4.87 -24.56
CA SER A 93 -6.88 -5.14 -25.72
C SER A 93 -8.03 -4.16 -25.82
#